data_fb2c5039b43e122e69349f18ae55e45a
#
_entry.id   fb2c5039b43e122e69349f18ae55e45a
#
_cell.length_a   1.000
_cell.length_b   1.000
_cell.length_c   1.000
_cell.angle_alpha   90.00
_cell.angle_beta   90.00
_cell.angle_gamma   90.00
#
_symmetry.space_group_name_H-M   'P 1'
#
loop_
_entity.id
_entity.type
_entity.pdbx_description
1 polymer ?
#
loop_
_entity_poly.entity_id
_entity_poly.type
_entity_poly.pdbx_seq_one_letter_code
_entity_poly.pdbx_strand_id
1 'polypeptide(L)'
;MKKTFLTEQAKEFRAKYGLKNSSALPIRARQKNLIVEEFKEFLEAEGFLFRHGSNIQEEALKELADLVYVCYQYAENMGWFLDEA
;
A
#
# COMPACT_ATOMS: atom_id res chain seq x y z
N MET A 1 -20.87 1.74 5.43
CA MET A 1 -19.63 1.34 4.82
C MET A 1 -18.75 0.57 5.79
N LYS A 2 -18.07 -0.43 5.29
CA LYS A 2 -17.27 -1.27 6.15
C LYS A 2 -15.90 -0.69 6.35
N LYS A 3 -15.56 -0.41 7.59
CA LYS A 3 -14.24 0.12 7.92
C LYS A 3 -13.13 -0.88 7.69
N THR A 4 -13.47 -2.18 7.68
CA THR A 4 -12.48 -3.23 7.62
C THR A 4 -12.26 -3.78 6.21
N PHE A 5 -12.87 -3.15 5.21
CA PHE A 5 -12.83 -3.70 3.85
C PHE A 5 -11.40 -3.90 3.35
N LEU A 6 -10.57 -2.87 3.47
CA LEU A 6 -9.20 -2.97 2.97
C LEU A 6 -8.36 -3.90 3.82
N THR A 7 -8.60 -3.91 5.12
CA THR A 7 -7.93 -4.87 6.00
C THR A 7 -8.28 -6.30 5.60
N GLU A 8 -9.56 -6.55 5.33
CA GLU A 8 -9.99 -7.89 4.93
C GLU A 8 -9.34 -8.30 3.61
N GLN A 9 -9.24 -7.38 2.66
CA GLN A 9 -8.58 -7.69 1.41
C GLN A 9 -7.11 -8.03 1.63
N ALA A 10 -6.44 -7.30 2.50
CA ALA A 10 -5.04 -7.59 2.81
C ALA A 10 -4.90 -8.98 3.42
N LYS A 11 -5.80 -9.34 4.33
CA LYS A 11 -5.76 -10.66 4.95
C LYS A 11 -5.97 -11.77 3.92
N GLU A 12 -6.93 -11.57 3.03
CA GLU A 12 -7.22 -12.57 2.00
C GLU A 12 -6.02 -12.76 1.08
N PHE A 13 -5.39 -11.66 0.70
CA PHE A 13 -4.20 -11.73 -0.16
C PHE A 13 -3.09 -12.52 0.53
N ARG A 14 -2.82 -12.20 1.79
CA ARG A 14 -1.75 -12.86 2.51
C ARG A 14 -2.05 -14.35 2.71
N ALA A 15 -3.29 -14.69 2.99
CA ALA A 15 -3.68 -16.08 3.14
C ALA A 15 -3.54 -16.83 1.82
N LYS A 16 -3.96 -16.20 0.72
CA LYS A 16 -3.91 -16.83 -0.59
C LYS A 16 -2.49 -17.19 -1.00
N TYR A 17 -1.54 -16.32 -0.70
CA TYR A 17 -0.15 -16.52 -1.11
C TYR A 17 0.72 -17.07 0.00
N GLY A 18 0.12 -17.51 1.10
CA GLY A 18 0.87 -18.13 2.18
C GLY A 18 1.82 -17.21 2.89
N LEU A 19 1.54 -15.92 2.89
CA LEU A 19 2.40 -14.95 3.54
C LEU A 19 2.15 -14.96 5.03
N LYS A 20 3.23 -15.07 5.80
CA LYS A 20 3.13 -15.09 7.24
C LYS A 20 3.45 -13.72 7.82
N ASN A 21 2.67 -13.34 8.83
CA ASN A 21 2.91 -12.09 9.52
C ASN A 21 4.15 -12.22 10.39
N SER A 22 4.97 -11.19 10.39
CA SER A 22 6.19 -11.21 11.19
C SER A 22 6.65 -9.79 11.47
N SER A 23 6.96 -9.52 12.73
CA SER A 23 7.54 -8.23 13.11
C SER A 23 9.06 -8.26 13.12
N ALA A 24 9.66 -9.35 12.65
CA ALA A 24 11.11 -9.47 12.57
C ALA A 24 11.68 -8.35 11.70
N LEU A 25 12.83 -7.82 12.11
CA LEU A 25 13.41 -6.64 11.46
C LEU A 25 13.60 -6.79 9.96
N PRO A 26 14.13 -7.92 9.44
CA PRO A 26 14.33 -8.01 7.98
C PRO A 26 13.02 -7.91 7.21
N ILE A 27 11.95 -8.51 7.74
CA ILE A 27 10.65 -8.48 7.05
C ILE A 27 10.03 -7.11 7.18
N ARG A 28 10.13 -6.49 8.35
CA ARG A 28 9.63 -5.14 8.55
C ARG A 28 10.34 -4.15 7.63
N ALA A 29 11.66 -4.29 7.50
CA ALA A 29 12.42 -3.39 6.65
C ALA A 29 12.01 -3.52 5.19
N ARG A 30 11.78 -4.75 4.72
CA ARG A 30 11.35 -4.96 3.35
C ARG A 30 9.98 -4.34 3.13
N GLN A 31 9.05 -4.54 4.06
CA GLN A 31 7.70 -3.98 3.93
C GLN A 31 7.74 -2.46 3.95
N LYS A 32 8.57 -1.89 4.82
CA LYS A 32 8.73 -0.45 4.89
C LYS A 32 9.29 0.09 3.58
N ASN A 33 10.26 -0.60 3.00
CA ASN A 33 10.86 -0.16 1.74
C ASN A 33 9.87 -0.18 0.60
N LEU A 34 8.93 -1.14 0.60
CA LEU A 34 7.87 -1.14 -0.40
C LEU A 34 7.02 0.12 -0.30
N ILE A 35 6.73 0.56 0.92
CA ILE A 35 5.98 1.81 1.10
C ILE A 35 6.75 2.98 0.53
N VAL A 36 8.07 3.03 0.79
CA VAL A 36 8.90 4.11 0.27
C VAL A 36 8.90 4.11 -1.26
N GLU A 37 9.03 2.93 -1.87
CA GLU A 37 9.05 2.82 -3.32
C GLU A 37 7.73 3.28 -3.94
N GLU A 38 6.61 2.82 -3.36
CA GLU A 38 5.31 3.20 -3.91
C GLU A 38 5.05 4.68 -3.71
N PHE A 39 5.52 5.24 -2.61
CA PHE A 39 5.39 6.68 -2.39
C PHE A 39 6.16 7.46 -3.44
N LYS A 40 7.38 7.03 -3.75
CA LYS A 40 8.17 7.68 -4.79
C LYS A 40 7.48 7.61 -6.15
N GLU A 41 6.91 6.45 -6.47
CA GLU A 41 6.22 6.29 -7.74
C GLU A 41 4.98 7.17 -7.81
N PHE A 42 4.27 7.32 -6.68
CA PHE A 42 3.14 8.23 -6.64
C PHE A 42 3.60 9.66 -6.85
N LEU A 43 4.69 10.06 -6.21
CA LEU A 43 5.19 11.42 -6.37
C LEU A 43 5.61 11.71 -7.81
N GLU A 44 6.21 10.72 -8.47
CA GLU A 44 6.59 10.87 -9.88
C GLU A 44 5.37 11.02 -10.77
N ALA A 45 4.36 10.18 -10.54
CA ALA A 45 3.14 10.27 -11.33
C ALA A 45 2.43 11.59 -11.08
N GLU A 46 2.42 12.07 -9.85
CA GLU A 46 1.81 13.34 -9.50
C GLU A 46 2.56 14.49 -10.15
N GLY A 47 3.88 14.44 -10.14
CA GLY A 47 4.68 15.47 -10.79
C GLY A 47 4.46 15.50 -12.29
N PHE A 48 4.33 14.33 -12.91
CA PHE A 48 4.05 14.24 -14.32
C PHE A 48 2.67 14.82 -14.64
N LEU A 49 1.68 14.49 -13.83
CA LEU A 49 0.33 15.02 -13.97
C LEU A 49 0.33 16.55 -13.90
N PHE A 50 1.06 17.09 -12.95
CA PHE A 50 1.15 18.53 -12.78
C PHE A 50 1.68 19.22 -14.04
N ARG A 51 2.69 18.60 -14.68
CA ARG A 51 3.33 19.20 -15.85
C ARG A 51 2.55 18.97 -17.14
N HIS A 52 1.78 17.89 -17.23
CA HIS A 52 1.19 17.46 -18.51
C HIS A 52 -0.32 17.47 -18.54
N GLY A 53 -0.96 17.80 -17.43
CA GLY A 53 -2.40 17.97 -17.41
C GLY A 53 -3.15 16.72 -16.98
N SER A 54 -4.47 16.83 -16.99
CA SER A 54 -5.35 15.85 -16.36
C SER A 54 -5.54 14.57 -17.15
N ASN A 55 -5.04 14.49 -18.39
CA ASN A 55 -5.26 13.29 -19.18
C ASN A 55 -4.45 12.08 -18.71
N ILE A 56 -3.57 12.27 -17.72
CA ILE A 56 -2.81 11.18 -17.12
C ILE A 56 -3.19 10.97 -15.66
N GLN A 57 -4.36 11.45 -15.30
CA GLN A 57 -4.85 11.38 -13.93
C GLN A 57 -4.96 9.94 -13.43
N GLU A 58 -5.29 9.01 -14.34
CA GLU A 58 -5.44 7.62 -13.96
C GLU A 58 -4.14 7.00 -13.47
N GLU A 59 -3.02 7.46 -14.01
CA GLU A 59 -1.73 6.94 -13.56
C GLU A 59 -1.46 7.33 -12.11
N ALA A 60 -1.71 8.58 -11.77
CA ALA A 60 -1.51 9.04 -10.39
C ALA A 60 -2.45 8.30 -9.43
N LEU A 61 -3.69 8.08 -9.86
CA LEU A 61 -4.64 7.35 -9.03
C LEU A 61 -4.20 5.90 -8.81
N LYS A 62 -3.69 5.27 -9.86
CA LYS A 62 -3.20 3.90 -9.75
C LYS A 62 -2.03 3.82 -8.75
N GLU A 63 -1.10 4.76 -8.83
CA GLU A 63 0.03 4.74 -7.93
C GLU A 63 -0.39 5.03 -6.50
N LEU A 64 -1.39 5.88 -6.33
CA LEU A 64 -1.93 6.13 -4.99
C LEU A 64 -2.56 4.86 -4.42
N ALA A 65 -3.30 4.12 -5.25
CA ALA A 65 -3.91 2.87 -4.81
C ALA A 65 -2.85 1.85 -4.42
N ASP A 66 -1.76 1.77 -5.20
CA ASP A 66 -0.67 0.87 -4.87
C ASP A 66 -0.03 1.23 -3.54
N LEU A 67 0.13 2.52 -3.28
CA LEU A 67 0.68 2.98 -2.00
C LEU A 67 -0.22 2.58 -0.84
N VAL A 68 -1.52 2.77 -0.98
CA VAL A 68 -2.46 2.37 0.06
C VAL A 68 -2.40 0.86 0.29
N TYR A 69 -2.29 0.10 -0.79
CA TYR A 69 -2.24 -1.36 -0.70
C TYR A 69 -1.04 -1.83 0.13
N VAL A 70 0.15 -1.30 -0.15
CA VAL A 70 1.33 -1.73 0.61
C VAL A 70 1.27 -1.25 2.05
N CYS A 71 0.59 -0.12 2.32
CA CYS A 71 0.40 0.33 3.69
C CYS A 71 -0.45 -0.68 4.48
N TYR A 72 -1.51 -1.19 3.88
CA TYR A 72 -2.33 -2.19 4.54
C TYR A 72 -1.60 -3.50 4.70
N GLN A 73 -0.75 -3.87 3.73
CA GLN A 73 0.08 -5.05 3.87
C GLN A 73 1.05 -4.93 5.04
N TYR A 74 1.65 -3.76 5.19
CA TYR A 74 2.54 -3.52 6.32
C TYR A 74 1.79 -3.66 7.64
N ALA A 75 0.64 -3.01 7.74
CA ALA A 75 -0.14 -3.06 8.98
C ALA A 75 -0.56 -4.49 9.30
N GLU A 76 -1.00 -5.25 8.28
CA GLU A 76 -1.43 -6.61 8.49
C GLU A 76 -0.26 -7.48 8.93
N ASN A 77 0.92 -7.26 8.35
CA ASN A 77 2.12 -7.98 8.74
C ASN A 77 2.47 -7.75 10.20
N MET A 78 2.21 -6.53 10.69
CA MET A 78 2.49 -6.19 12.09
C MET A 78 1.37 -6.59 13.03
N GLY A 79 0.25 -7.04 12.51
CA GLY A 79 -0.90 -7.35 13.34
C GLY A 79 -1.65 -6.10 13.78
N TRP A 80 -1.47 -5.00 13.07
CA TRP A 80 -2.13 -3.73 13.38
C TRP A 80 -3.42 -3.60 12.59
N PHE A 81 -4.37 -2.95 13.18
CA PHE A 81 -5.68 -2.74 12.58
C PHE A 81 -5.73 -1.33 12.00
N LEU A 82 -5.27 -1.18 10.77
CA LEU A 82 -5.11 0.15 10.18
C LEU A 82 -6.44 0.88 10.02
N ASP A 83 -7.50 0.13 9.70
CA ASP A 83 -8.82 0.73 9.53
C ASP A 83 -9.29 1.46 10.79
N GLU A 84 -8.81 1.03 11.96
CA GLU A 84 -9.22 1.61 13.23
C GLU A 84 -8.37 2.81 13.63
N ALA A 85 -7.25 2.98 12.98
CA ALA A 85 -6.38 4.10 13.28
C ALA A 85 -6.92 5.40 12.67
#